data_d3ba2e7408d7ef6898482073871d64cf
#
_entry.id   d3ba2e7408d7ef6898482073871d64cf
#
_cell.length_a   1.000
_cell.length_b   1.000
_cell.length_c   1.000
_cell.angle_alpha   90.00
_cell.angle_beta   90.00
_cell.angle_gamma   90.00
#
_symmetry.space_group_name_H-M   'P 1'
#
loop_
_entity.id
_entity.type
_entity.pdbx_description
1 polymer ?
#
loop_
_entity_poly.entity_id
_entity_poly.type
_entity_poly.pdbx_seq_one_letter_code
_entity_poly.pdbx_strand_id
1 'polypeptide(L)'
;YRQHKNPVFDFVQRRGRERHNRDASAIEREDVRAKLKVLRAGRAIWYAPDQDYGRKQSLFVPLFGIQAATVTATTKFARLGRAKVVPFTQERLADGSGYRLVIHPPLEDFPGESEEADCLRINQWVEEAVSALPEQYLWAHRRFKTRPVGEPGLYKKRRKR
;
A
#
# COMPACT_ATOMS: atom_id res chain seq x y z
N TYR A 1 -5.74 7.59 5.67
CA TYR A 1 -5.13 8.70 4.90
C TYR A 1 -4.05 9.41 5.72
N ARG A 2 -3.27 10.27 5.11
CA ARG A 2 -2.35 11.15 5.83
C ARG A 2 -3.01 12.53 5.92
N GLN A 3 -3.11 13.08 7.13
CA GLN A 3 -3.64 14.42 7.35
C GLN A 3 -2.78 15.47 6.61
N HIS A 4 -3.42 16.36 5.89
CA HIS A 4 -2.73 17.42 5.16
C HIS A 4 -2.53 18.65 6.05
N LYS A 5 -1.35 19.30 5.95
CA LYS A 5 -1.03 20.50 6.75
C LYS A 5 -1.98 21.68 6.47
N ASN A 6 -2.47 21.81 5.24
CA ASN A 6 -3.46 22.82 4.88
C ASN A 6 -4.85 22.27 5.18
N PRO A 7 -5.65 22.92 6.06
CA PRO A 7 -6.94 22.40 6.49
C PRO A 7 -7.99 22.33 5.37
N VAL A 8 -7.92 23.20 4.37
CA VAL A 8 -8.82 23.16 3.22
C VAL A 8 -8.55 21.90 2.38
N PHE A 9 -7.28 21.62 2.09
CA PHE A 9 -6.92 20.37 1.38
C PHE A 9 -7.26 19.13 2.19
N ASP A 10 -7.09 19.15 3.50
CA ASP A 10 -7.47 18.04 4.36
C ASP A 10 -8.98 17.77 4.30
N PHE A 11 -9.78 18.83 4.41
CA PHE A 11 -11.23 18.75 4.27
C PHE A 11 -11.65 18.15 2.90
N VAL A 12 -11.08 18.65 1.80
CA VAL A 12 -11.39 18.16 0.46
C VAL A 12 -11.00 16.69 0.29
N GLN A 13 -9.82 16.28 0.80
CA GLN A 13 -9.38 14.89 0.76
C GLN A 13 -10.31 13.96 1.54
N ARG A 14 -10.70 14.35 2.77
CA ARG A 14 -11.62 13.55 3.59
C ARG A 14 -12.98 13.44 2.92
N ARG A 15 -13.57 14.57 2.53
CA ARG A 15 -14.85 14.59 1.84
C ARG A 15 -14.83 13.75 0.55
N GLY A 16 -13.75 13.82 -0.22
CA GLY A 16 -13.59 13.01 -1.43
C GLY A 16 -13.63 11.51 -1.17
N ARG A 17 -13.11 11.05 -0.02
CA ARG A 17 -13.12 9.64 0.38
C ARG A 17 -14.45 9.17 0.97
N GLU A 18 -15.17 10.07 1.64
CA GLU A 18 -16.38 9.75 2.41
C GLU A 18 -17.68 9.96 1.62
N ARG A 19 -17.64 10.77 0.54
CA ARG A 19 -18.84 11.27 -0.15
C ARG A 19 -19.72 10.21 -0.82
N HIS A 20 -19.17 9.06 -1.16
CA HIS A 20 -19.88 8.01 -1.91
C HIS A 20 -20.42 6.89 -1.01
N ASN A 21 -20.03 6.87 0.24
CA ASN A 21 -20.50 5.88 1.20
C ASN A 21 -20.65 6.52 2.58
N ARG A 22 -21.88 6.60 3.09
CA ARG A 22 -22.20 7.20 4.40
C ARG A 22 -21.51 6.50 5.57
N ASP A 23 -21.21 5.20 5.41
CA ASP A 23 -20.54 4.39 6.42
C ASP A 23 -19.01 4.42 6.29
N ALA A 24 -18.47 5.04 5.24
CA ALA A 24 -17.03 5.18 5.07
C ALA A 24 -16.50 6.34 5.91
N SER A 25 -15.37 6.12 6.57
CA SER A 25 -14.62 7.17 7.26
C SER A 25 -13.17 7.14 6.84
N ALA A 26 -12.58 8.33 6.65
CA ALA A 26 -11.17 8.47 6.37
C ALA A 26 -10.38 8.28 7.66
N ILE A 27 -9.81 7.09 7.87
CA ILE A 27 -9.00 6.76 9.04
C ILE A 27 -7.58 7.26 8.82
N GLU A 28 -7.01 7.93 9.80
CA GLU A 28 -5.63 8.38 9.76
C GLU A 28 -4.65 7.21 9.67
N ARG A 29 -3.53 7.45 8.97
CA ARG A 29 -2.55 6.40 8.70
C ARG A 29 -1.96 5.80 9.96
N GLU A 30 -1.74 6.59 10.98
CA GLU A 30 -1.15 6.19 12.26
C GLU A 30 -2.17 5.55 13.21
N ASP A 31 -3.47 5.72 12.98
CA ASP A 31 -4.51 5.15 13.85
C ASP A 31 -4.75 3.66 13.57
N VAL A 32 -3.84 2.86 14.10
CA VAL A 32 -3.91 1.38 14.03
C VAL A 32 -5.13 0.85 14.77
N ARG A 33 -5.51 1.46 15.88
CA ARG A 33 -6.65 0.99 16.70
C ARG A 33 -7.97 1.14 15.96
N ALA A 34 -8.21 2.30 15.34
CA ALA A 34 -9.41 2.50 14.51
C ALA A 34 -9.48 1.50 13.36
N LYS A 35 -8.36 1.25 12.65
CA LYS A 35 -8.30 0.25 11.58
C LYS A 35 -8.67 -1.15 12.06
N LEU A 36 -8.09 -1.60 13.18
CA LEU A 36 -8.40 -2.91 13.75
C LEU A 36 -9.85 -3.01 14.22
N LYS A 37 -10.42 -1.94 14.79
CA LYS A 37 -11.84 -1.88 15.16
C LYS A 37 -12.75 -2.07 13.95
N VAL A 38 -12.44 -1.40 12.83
CA VAL A 38 -13.19 -1.51 11.57
C VAL A 38 -13.12 -2.93 11.01
N LEU A 39 -11.92 -3.53 10.95
CA LEU A 39 -11.72 -4.90 10.46
C LEU A 39 -12.46 -5.93 11.33
N ARG A 40 -12.36 -5.83 12.66
CA ARG A 40 -13.05 -6.74 13.59
C ARG A 40 -14.56 -6.61 13.56
N ALA A 41 -15.07 -5.47 13.12
CA ALA A 41 -16.50 -5.28 12.85
C ALA A 41 -16.94 -5.83 11.48
N GLY A 42 -16.10 -6.60 10.77
CA GLY A 42 -16.41 -7.19 9.47
C GLY A 42 -16.41 -6.20 8.31
N ARG A 43 -15.85 -5.00 8.49
CA ARG A 43 -15.78 -3.97 7.46
C ARG A 43 -14.41 -3.98 6.78
N ALA A 44 -14.35 -3.49 5.54
CA ALA A 44 -13.11 -3.40 4.79
C ALA A 44 -12.34 -2.11 5.08
N ILE A 45 -11.02 -2.18 4.99
CA ILE A 45 -10.14 -1.00 4.89
C ILE A 45 -9.39 -1.03 3.56
N TRP A 46 -9.27 0.13 2.93
CA TRP A 46 -8.36 0.31 1.81
C TRP A 46 -6.94 0.57 2.32
N TYR A 47 -5.97 -0.12 1.75
CA TYR A 47 -4.58 -0.03 2.14
C TYR A 47 -3.64 -0.19 0.95
N ALA A 48 -2.59 0.63 0.87
CA ALA A 48 -1.55 0.55 -0.15
C ALA A 48 -0.25 0.01 0.45
N PRO A 49 0.12 -1.26 0.20
CA PRO A 49 1.29 -1.90 0.79
C PRO A 49 2.61 -1.58 0.06
N ASP A 50 2.53 -1.07 -1.15
CA ASP A 50 3.65 -0.86 -2.09
C ASP A 50 4.46 0.42 -1.84
N GLN A 51 4.25 1.09 -0.73
CA GLN A 51 4.96 2.32 -0.39
C GLN A 51 6.16 2.05 0.53
N ASP A 52 7.24 2.83 0.32
CA ASP A 52 8.42 2.82 1.19
C ASP A 52 8.21 3.77 2.39
N TYR A 53 8.04 3.22 3.58
CA TYR A 53 7.87 3.95 4.85
C TYR A 53 9.15 4.03 5.69
N GLY A 54 10.29 3.63 5.14
CA GLY A 54 11.56 3.58 5.86
C GLY A 54 11.76 2.29 6.65
N ARG A 55 12.84 2.23 7.45
CA ARG A 55 13.31 0.98 8.08
C ARG A 55 12.48 0.50 9.26
N LYS A 56 11.87 1.42 10.03
CA LYS A 56 11.32 1.10 11.37
C LYS A 56 10.19 0.06 11.37
N GLN A 57 9.45 -0.04 10.28
CA GLN A 57 8.26 -0.90 10.19
C GLN A 57 8.29 -1.77 8.93
N SER A 58 9.48 -2.01 8.41
CA SER A 58 9.68 -2.71 7.15
C SER A 58 10.73 -3.80 7.27
N LEU A 59 10.54 -4.87 6.51
CA LEU A 59 11.54 -5.86 6.19
C LEU A 59 12.10 -5.56 4.79
N PHE A 60 13.34 -5.98 4.54
CA PHE A 60 13.93 -5.92 3.22
C PHE A 60 13.67 -7.25 2.51
N VAL A 61 12.81 -7.22 1.51
CA VAL A 61 12.52 -8.36 0.65
C VAL A 61 12.57 -7.93 -0.81
N PRO A 62 12.88 -8.84 -1.74
CA PRO A 62 12.98 -8.50 -3.16
C PRO A 62 11.69 -7.87 -3.72
N LEU A 63 11.86 -6.88 -4.58
CA LEU A 63 10.89 -6.35 -5.53
C LEU A 63 11.65 -6.08 -6.82
N PHE A 64 11.28 -6.73 -7.92
CA PHE A 64 12.04 -6.74 -9.17
C PHE A 64 13.54 -7.09 -8.97
N GLY A 65 13.81 -8.08 -8.14
CA GLY A 65 15.17 -8.52 -7.80
C GLY A 65 15.98 -7.56 -6.91
N ILE A 66 15.40 -6.43 -6.48
CA ILE A 66 16.08 -5.42 -5.66
C ILE A 66 15.49 -5.43 -4.25
N GLN A 67 16.34 -5.47 -3.22
CA GLN A 67 15.89 -5.40 -1.84
C GLN A 67 15.13 -4.08 -1.59
N ALA A 68 13.85 -4.19 -1.24
CA ALA A 68 12.95 -3.07 -1.03
C ALA A 68 12.39 -3.08 0.38
N ALA A 69 12.38 -1.92 1.06
CA ALA A 69 11.76 -1.79 2.38
C ALA A 69 10.24 -2.00 2.26
N THR A 70 9.75 -3.17 2.68
CA THR A 70 8.37 -3.58 2.57
C THR A 70 7.72 -3.63 3.95
N VAL A 71 6.59 -2.96 4.10
CA VAL A 71 5.91 -2.82 5.41
C VAL A 71 5.27 -4.14 5.85
N THR A 72 5.43 -4.49 7.13
CA THR A 72 4.81 -5.68 7.74
C THR A 72 3.34 -5.43 8.16
N ALA A 73 2.83 -4.23 7.93
CA ALA A 73 1.50 -3.84 8.39
C ALA A 73 0.38 -4.66 7.75
N THR A 74 0.53 -5.13 6.50
CA THR A 74 -0.46 -5.98 5.82
C THR A 74 -0.69 -7.28 6.62
N THR A 75 0.38 -7.99 6.95
CA THR A 75 0.36 -9.20 7.78
C THR A 75 -0.27 -8.94 9.15
N LYS A 76 0.12 -7.84 9.80
CA LYS A 76 -0.39 -7.46 11.12
C LYS A 76 -1.88 -7.14 11.08
N PHE A 77 -2.34 -6.40 10.09
CA PHE A 77 -3.77 -6.11 9.93
C PHE A 77 -4.59 -7.36 9.62
N ALA A 78 -4.10 -8.25 8.77
CA ALA A 78 -4.76 -9.52 8.48
C ALA A 78 -4.88 -10.38 9.74
N ARG A 79 -3.77 -10.57 10.47
CA ARG A 79 -3.71 -11.40 11.68
C ARG A 79 -4.55 -10.82 12.82
N LEU A 80 -4.30 -9.57 13.21
CA LEU A 80 -4.95 -8.94 14.36
C LEU A 80 -6.41 -8.52 14.07
N GLY A 81 -6.70 -8.20 12.82
CA GLY A 81 -8.04 -7.86 12.33
C GLY A 81 -8.90 -9.07 11.99
N ARG A 82 -8.31 -10.29 11.92
CA ARG A 82 -8.95 -11.50 11.38
C ARG A 82 -9.56 -11.25 10.00
N ALA A 83 -8.82 -10.56 9.15
CA ALA A 83 -9.28 -10.09 7.86
C ALA A 83 -8.55 -10.79 6.72
N LYS A 84 -9.29 -11.08 5.64
CA LYS A 84 -8.68 -11.52 4.38
C LYS A 84 -8.06 -10.33 3.66
N VAL A 85 -6.95 -10.58 2.96
CA VAL A 85 -6.33 -9.59 2.07
C VAL A 85 -6.82 -9.85 0.65
N VAL A 86 -7.54 -8.88 0.11
CA VAL A 86 -8.10 -8.93 -1.24
C VAL A 86 -7.36 -7.91 -2.10
N PRO A 87 -6.47 -8.35 -2.99
CA PRO A 87 -5.79 -7.44 -3.91
C PRO A 87 -6.75 -6.83 -4.93
N PHE A 88 -6.46 -5.62 -5.39
CA PHE A 88 -7.16 -5.07 -6.55
C PHE A 88 -6.21 -4.22 -7.38
N THR A 89 -6.51 -4.11 -8.67
CA THR A 89 -5.80 -3.27 -9.63
C THR A 89 -6.75 -2.25 -10.22
N GLN A 90 -6.19 -1.09 -10.59
CA GLN A 90 -6.90 -0.05 -11.31
C GLN A 90 -6.13 0.26 -12.59
N GLU A 91 -6.83 0.24 -13.70
CA GLU A 91 -6.32 0.56 -15.02
C GLU A 91 -7.11 1.73 -15.60
N ARG A 92 -6.43 2.75 -16.11
CA ARG A 92 -7.05 3.77 -16.94
C ARG A 92 -7.13 3.24 -18.37
N LEU A 93 -8.32 3.23 -18.94
CA LEU A 93 -8.55 2.72 -20.28
C LEU A 93 -7.88 3.59 -21.33
N ALA A 94 -7.26 2.96 -22.34
CA ALA A 94 -6.46 3.65 -23.36
C ALA A 94 -7.29 4.61 -24.22
N ASP A 95 -8.57 4.30 -24.44
CA ASP A 95 -9.53 5.12 -25.19
C ASP A 95 -10.04 6.34 -24.39
N GLY A 96 -9.64 6.48 -23.12
CA GLY A 96 -10.08 7.58 -22.26
C GLY A 96 -11.51 7.46 -21.73
N SER A 97 -12.21 6.35 -21.99
CA SER A 97 -13.60 6.14 -21.55
C SER A 97 -13.77 5.98 -20.03
N GLY A 98 -12.67 5.76 -19.30
CA GLY A 98 -12.72 5.64 -17.84
C GLY A 98 -11.65 4.73 -17.26
N TYR A 99 -12.05 3.99 -16.23
CA TYR A 99 -11.18 3.10 -15.47
C TYR A 99 -11.78 1.70 -15.35
N ARG A 100 -10.91 0.70 -15.41
CA ARG A 100 -11.25 -0.66 -15.06
C ARG A 100 -10.72 -0.94 -13.65
N LEU A 101 -11.59 -1.36 -12.75
CA LEU A 101 -11.22 -1.87 -11.43
C LEU A 101 -11.38 -3.38 -11.44
N VAL A 102 -10.31 -4.11 -11.13
CA VAL A 102 -10.32 -5.56 -11.02
C VAL A 102 -10.08 -5.94 -9.56
N ILE A 103 -11.04 -6.62 -8.96
CA ILE A 103 -10.92 -7.20 -7.62
C ILE A 103 -10.51 -8.66 -7.80
N HIS A 104 -9.36 -9.02 -7.25
CA HIS A 104 -8.80 -10.37 -7.35
C HIS A 104 -9.29 -11.27 -6.20
N PRO A 105 -9.14 -12.59 -6.32
CA PRO A 105 -9.41 -13.49 -5.21
C PRO A 105 -8.60 -13.11 -3.97
N PRO A 106 -9.11 -13.38 -2.77
CA PRO A 106 -8.34 -13.22 -1.54
C PRO A 106 -7.05 -14.04 -1.61
N LEU A 107 -5.97 -13.51 -1.02
CA LEU A 107 -4.74 -14.30 -0.85
C LEU A 107 -5.03 -15.50 0.03
N GLU A 108 -4.81 -16.70 -0.52
CA GLU A 108 -4.95 -17.97 0.20
C GLU A 108 -3.82 -18.12 1.22
N ASP A 109 -4.11 -18.74 2.36
CA ASP A 109 -3.15 -18.95 3.45
C ASP A 109 -2.35 -17.69 3.82
N PHE A 110 -3.06 -16.56 3.89
CA PHE A 110 -2.49 -15.29 4.30
C PHE A 110 -3.24 -14.73 5.53
N PRO A 111 -2.52 -14.32 6.60
CA PRO A 111 -1.07 -14.33 6.75
C PRO A 111 -0.51 -15.74 6.98
N GLY A 112 0.68 -15.99 6.43
CA GLY A 112 1.40 -17.22 6.57
C GLY A 112 2.22 -17.31 7.86
N GLU A 113 3.27 -18.16 7.86
CA GLU A 113 4.07 -18.46 9.05
C GLU A 113 4.99 -17.30 9.44
N SER A 114 5.52 -16.53 8.47
CA SER A 114 6.46 -15.45 8.75
C SER A 114 6.09 -14.15 8.07
N GLU A 115 6.39 -13.01 8.74
CA GLU A 115 6.21 -11.68 8.16
C GLU A 115 7.07 -11.47 6.91
N GLU A 116 8.23 -12.13 6.82
CA GLU A 116 9.12 -12.04 5.65
C GLU A 116 8.52 -12.74 4.44
N ALA A 117 8.02 -13.97 4.60
CA ALA A 117 7.34 -14.69 3.53
C ALA A 117 6.09 -13.93 3.05
N ASP A 118 5.32 -13.38 3.98
CA ASP A 118 4.16 -12.55 3.64
C ASP A 118 4.53 -11.30 2.85
N CYS A 119 5.58 -10.58 3.28
CA CYS A 119 6.09 -9.40 2.56
C CYS A 119 6.57 -9.76 1.16
N LEU A 120 7.24 -10.91 1.01
CA LEU A 120 7.67 -11.40 -0.30
C LEU A 120 6.48 -11.70 -1.21
N ARG A 121 5.45 -12.39 -0.71
CA ARG A 121 4.21 -12.67 -1.47
C ARG A 121 3.52 -11.38 -1.92
N ILE A 122 3.45 -10.36 -1.06
CA ILE A 122 2.90 -9.05 -1.43
C ILE A 122 3.73 -8.41 -2.53
N ASN A 123 5.06 -8.43 -2.44
CA ASN A 123 5.92 -7.87 -3.48
C ASN A 123 5.78 -8.62 -4.81
N GLN A 124 5.73 -9.95 -4.79
CA GLN A 124 5.49 -10.77 -6.01
C GLN A 124 4.17 -10.40 -6.68
N TRP A 125 3.09 -10.26 -5.89
CA TRP A 125 1.82 -9.82 -6.44
C TRP A 125 1.90 -8.41 -7.04
N VAL A 126 2.62 -7.48 -6.40
CA VAL A 126 2.86 -6.13 -6.93
C VAL A 126 3.68 -6.19 -8.23
N GLU A 127 4.71 -7.04 -8.30
CA GLU A 127 5.50 -7.25 -9.52
C GLU A 127 4.64 -7.70 -10.70
N GLU A 128 3.78 -8.69 -10.47
CA GLU A 128 2.86 -9.20 -11.50
C GLU A 128 1.91 -8.11 -11.99
N ALA A 129 1.28 -7.38 -11.05
CA ALA A 129 0.35 -6.30 -11.37
C ALA A 129 1.02 -5.14 -12.12
N VAL A 130 2.23 -4.76 -11.71
CA VAL A 130 3.01 -3.68 -12.35
C VAL A 130 3.52 -4.13 -13.72
N SER A 131 3.96 -5.39 -13.87
CA SER A 131 4.46 -5.91 -15.15
C SER A 131 3.38 -5.94 -16.23
N ALA A 132 2.11 -6.05 -15.84
CA ALA A 132 0.99 -6.01 -16.79
C ALA A 132 0.78 -4.61 -17.39
N LEU A 133 1.01 -3.53 -16.63
CA LEU A 133 0.81 -2.13 -17.04
C LEU A 133 1.85 -1.21 -16.39
N PRO A 134 3.14 -1.34 -16.75
CA PRO A 134 4.23 -0.66 -16.06
C PRO A 134 4.17 0.87 -16.18
N GLU A 135 3.60 1.39 -17.25
CA GLU A 135 3.44 2.83 -17.48
C GLU A 135 2.40 3.47 -16.56
N GLN A 136 1.52 2.69 -15.93
CA GLN A 136 0.51 3.18 -15.01
C GLN A 136 0.92 3.08 -13.54
N TYR A 137 2.09 2.51 -13.23
CA TYR A 137 2.60 2.48 -11.87
C TYR A 137 3.22 3.83 -11.45
N LEU A 138 3.02 4.21 -10.20
CA LEU A 138 3.50 5.51 -9.68
C LEU A 138 5.01 5.48 -9.36
N TRP A 139 5.86 5.38 -10.38
CA TRP A 139 7.32 5.37 -10.23
C TRP A 139 7.91 6.59 -9.51
N ALA A 140 7.21 7.74 -9.53
CA ALA A 140 7.62 8.94 -8.79
C ALA A 140 7.69 8.73 -7.27
N HIS A 141 7.06 7.68 -6.74
CA HIS A 141 7.08 7.34 -5.31
C HIS A 141 8.45 6.91 -4.79
N ARG A 142 9.44 6.65 -5.64
CA ARG A 142 10.79 6.20 -5.24
C ARG A 142 10.76 4.98 -4.32
N ARG A 143 10.20 3.88 -4.81
CA ARG A 143 9.96 2.65 -4.06
C ARG A 143 11.21 2.05 -3.40
N PHE A 144 12.40 2.34 -3.93
CA PHE A 144 13.69 1.82 -3.46
C PHE A 144 14.54 2.88 -2.75
N LYS A 145 13.93 3.93 -2.17
CA LYS A 145 14.70 5.02 -1.52
C LYS A 145 15.39 4.60 -0.23
N THR A 146 14.81 3.63 0.50
CA THR A 146 15.38 3.06 1.72
C THR A 146 16.10 1.77 1.34
N ARG A 147 17.41 1.74 1.58
CA ARG A 147 18.27 0.60 1.25
C ARG A 147 18.73 -0.15 2.51
N PRO A 148 19.05 -1.46 2.42
CA PRO A 148 19.78 -2.16 3.48
C PRO A 148 21.03 -1.40 3.94
N VAL A 149 21.51 -1.68 5.15
CA VAL A 149 22.73 -1.06 5.66
C VAL A 149 23.91 -1.49 4.79
N GLY A 150 24.74 -0.54 4.37
CA GLY A 150 25.89 -0.78 3.50
C GLY A 150 25.59 -0.74 2.00
N GLU A 151 24.34 -0.79 1.60
CA GLU A 151 24.01 -0.72 0.18
C GLU A 151 23.90 0.72 -0.36
N PRO A 152 24.35 0.97 -1.60
CA PRO A 152 24.29 2.30 -2.20
C PRO A 152 22.85 2.72 -2.50
N GLY A 153 22.61 4.04 -2.46
CA GLY A 153 21.33 4.61 -2.89
C GLY A 153 21.13 4.52 -4.41
N LEU A 154 19.95 4.13 -4.85
CA LEU A 154 19.63 4.00 -6.29
C LEU A 154 19.17 5.31 -6.93
N TYR A 155 18.81 6.31 -6.14
CA TYR A 155 18.35 7.59 -6.65
C TYR A 155 19.39 8.68 -6.45
N LYS A 156 19.57 9.53 -7.47
CA LYS A 156 20.46 10.71 -7.35
C LYS A 156 20.01 11.60 -6.19
N LYS A 157 20.97 12.00 -5.34
CA LYS A 157 20.70 12.98 -4.28
C LYS A 157 20.21 14.29 -4.92
N ARG A 158 19.08 14.80 -4.48
CA ARG A 158 18.63 16.13 -4.89
C ARG A 158 19.66 17.13 -4.35
N ARG A 159 20.32 17.88 -5.23
CA ARG A 159 21.12 19.04 -4.80
C ARG A 159 20.16 19.98 -4.06
N LYS A 160 20.43 20.25 -2.78
CA LYS A 160 19.75 21.34 -2.08
C LYS A 160 20.14 22.64 -2.81
N ARG A 161 19.21 23.31 -3.41
CA ARG A 161 19.34 24.72 -3.80
C ARG A 161 19.14 25.56 -2.57
#